data_6688b5939a243efdeae72ab814e8a5af
#
_entry.id   6688b5939a243efdeae72ab814e8a5af
#
_cell.length_a   1.000
_cell.length_b   1.000
_cell.length_c   1.000
_cell.angle_alpha   90.00
_cell.angle_beta   90.00
_cell.angle_gamma   90.00
#
_symmetry.space_group_name_H-M   'P 1'
#
loop_
_entity.id
_entity.type
_entity.pdbx_description
1 polymer ?
#
loop_
_entity_poly.entity_id
_entity_poly.type
_entity_poly.pdbx_seq_one_letter_code
_entity_poly.pdbx_strand_id
1 'polypeptide(L)'
;MNPIKTLIYILAVVVLLTGCRGAKLSVADEQMARGEYFEASKTYRKVYNKLTKREERPLRGEVAFKMGQCYDKLSMGARASAAYQNAIRYGYADSSLRLRLARSLHSEGKYAAAVKAYEEYLGYHTNDIPAKTGLIGARMGAEKSGSTRYVVKSSKILNSRRSDFAPMFLDKAHDVVYFSTTNEKVTGDNRSEITGMKKSDIWMSRKDEQGNWLRPEPVEGGVNTDREEGVMSFTPDGSTMYYTKARREPNSNTGVEIYTAQRSDAKWSDGTKYEITADTLSNYGHPAVSPDGSWLYFSSDMPGGSGGYDLWRVNLKSAIGSLENLGEWINTPGDEMFPYVRTDSLLYFASDGHPGYGGLDIFCARLTPSGGWQVTNMGTPVNSSADDFGITFGDGESGFLTSNRGDGRGYDHIHT
;
A
#
# COMPACT_ATOMS: atom_id res chain seq x y z
N MET A 1 54.18 31.60 2.69
CA MET A 1 53.40 30.43 3.11
C MET A 1 53.99 29.18 2.46
N ASN A 2 54.35 28.19 3.23
CA ASN A 2 55.09 27.02 2.75
C ASN A 2 54.15 26.16 1.87
N PRO A 3 54.47 25.91 0.58
CA PRO A 3 53.57 25.20 -0.37
C PRO A 3 53.17 23.80 0.11
N ILE A 4 54.01 23.16 0.93
CA ILE A 4 53.72 21.84 1.53
C ILE A 4 52.58 21.93 2.55
N LYS A 5 52.52 23.00 3.38
CA LYS A 5 51.43 23.21 4.34
C LYS A 5 50.13 23.50 3.64
N THR A 6 50.13 24.22 2.52
CA THR A 6 48.95 24.49 1.72
C THR A 6 48.40 23.21 1.05
N LEU A 7 49.30 22.33 0.56
CA LEU A 7 48.92 21.06 -0.03
C LEU A 7 48.31 20.09 1.00
N ILE A 8 48.87 20.04 2.22
CA ILE A 8 48.36 19.23 3.33
C ILE A 8 46.99 19.75 3.78
N TYR A 9 46.78 21.08 3.84
CA TYR A 9 45.47 21.66 4.16
C TYR A 9 44.41 21.36 3.09
N ILE A 10 44.78 21.42 1.82
CA ILE A 10 43.87 21.07 0.71
C ILE A 10 43.55 19.58 0.75
N LEU A 11 44.53 18.70 1.00
CA LEU A 11 44.30 17.27 1.11
C LEU A 11 43.39 16.92 2.31
N ALA A 12 43.61 17.54 3.47
CA ALA A 12 42.81 17.36 4.68
C ALA A 12 41.38 17.85 4.49
N VAL A 13 41.16 18.98 3.81
CA VAL A 13 39.84 19.51 3.49
C VAL A 13 39.11 18.59 2.48
N VAL A 14 39.78 18.01 1.51
CA VAL A 14 39.22 17.07 0.55
C VAL A 14 38.81 15.77 1.24
N VAL A 15 39.63 15.22 2.15
CA VAL A 15 39.33 14.01 2.95
C VAL A 15 38.16 14.25 3.91
N LEU A 16 38.07 15.43 4.55
CA LEU A 16 36.96 15.79 5.41
C LEU A 16 35.66 15.97 4.63
N LEU A 17 35.69 16.53 3.43
CA LEU A 17 34.51 16.71 2.58
C LEU A 17 33.99 15.39 1.99
N THR A 18 34.89 14.45 1.65
CA THR A 18 34.49 13.11 1.20
C THR A 18 34.01 12.26 2.36
N GLY A 19 34.58 12.36 3.55
CA GLY A 19 34.15 11.69 4.75
C GLY A 19 32.74 12.09 5.19
N CYS A 20 32.40 13.38 5.18
CA CYS A 20 31.05 13.87 5.49
C CYS A 20 29.97 13.47 4.46
N ARG A 21 30.35 13.24 3.20
CA ARG A 21 29.41 12.78 2.16
C ARG A 21 29.18 11.28 2.26
N GLY A 22 30.23 10.50 2.47
CA GLY A 22 30.14 9.06 2.70
C GLY A 22 29.30 8.73 3.92
N ALA A 23 29.49 9.43 5.04
CA ALA A 23 28.69 9.27 6.24
C ALA A 23 27.20 9.55 6.02
N LYS A 24 26.83 10.56 5.19
CA LYS A 24 25.41 10.84 4.88
C LYS A 24 24.79 9.81 3.94
N LEU A 25 25.56 9.25 3.01
CA LEU A 25 25.07 8.18 2.15
C LEU A 25 24.85 6.91 2.96
N SER A 26 25.78 6.53 3.84
CA SER A 26 25.62 5.42 4.79
C SER A 26 24.36 5.57 5.65
N VAL A 27 24.09 6.76 6.19
CA VAL A 27 22.85 7.05 6.94
C VAL A 27 21.61 6.81 6.08
N ALA A 28 21.60 7.24 4.82
CA ALA A 28 20.47 7.03 3.93
C ALA A 28 20.26 5.53 3.62
N ASP A 29 21.36 4.79 3.40
CA ASP A 29 21.33 3.35 3.16
C ASP A 29 20.82 2.59 4.39
N GLU A 30 21.24 2.98 5.58
CA GLU A 30 20.74 2.42 6.85
C GLU A 30 19.26 2.71 7.08
N GLN A 31 18.82 3.95 6.81
CA GLN A 31 17.41 4.34 6.88
C GLN A 31 16.57 3.50 5.91
N MET A 32 17.03 3.35 4.68
CA MET A 32 16.34 2.53 3.67
C MET A 32 16.26 1.05 4.09
N ALA A 33 17.35 0.51 4.64
CA ALA A 33 17.40 -0.88 5.11
C ALA A 33 16.45 -1.13 6.29
N ARG A 34 16.17 -0.12 7.13
CA ARG A 34 15.17 -0.19 8.20
C ARG A 34 13.75 0.12 7.76
N GLY A 35 13.52 0.40 6.46
CA GLY A 35 12.19 0.76 5.93
C GLY A 35 11.77 2.22 6.21
N GLU A 36 12.67 3.08 6.67
CA GLU A 36 12.44 4.51 6.93
C GLU A 36 12.45 5.31 5.62
N TYR A 37 11.58 4.95 4.67
CA TYR A 37 11.66 5.45 3.29
C TYR A 37 11.49 6.95 3.17
N PHE A 38 10.67 7.55 4.02
CA PHE A 38 10.46 9.00 4.02
C PHE A 38 11.75 9.76 4.37
N GLU A 39 12.43 9.40 5.45
CA GLU A 39 13.68 10.04 5.85
C GLU A 39 14.84 9.68 4.91
N ALA A 40 14.91 8.41 4.46
CA ALA A 40 15.89 7.98 3.45
C ALA A 40 15.79 8.82 2.18
N SER A 41 14.57 9.05 1.66
CA SER A 41 14.35 9.87 0.46
C SER A 41 14.87 11.29 0.61
N LYS A 42 14.67 11.90 1.79
CA LYS A 42 15.19 13.25 2.11
C LYS A 42 16.72 13.27 2.19
N THR A 43 17.31 12.23 2.80
CA THR A 43 18.75 12.13 2.98
C THR A 43 19.42 11.88 1.62
N TYR A 44 18.91 10.94 0.81
CA TYR A 44 19.39 10.75 -0.57
C TYR A 44 19.28 12.02 -1.41
N ARG A 45 18.15 12.74 -1.32
CA ARG A 45 17.98 14.01 -2.05
C ARG A 45 19.03 15.06 -1.67
N LYS A 46 19.39 15.15 -0.37
CA LYS A 46 20.45 16.05 0.08
C LYS A 46 21.82 15.64 -0.48
N VAL A 47 22.09 14.34 -0.58
CA VAL A 47 23.33 13.81 -1.21
C VAL A 47 23.31 14.09 -2.71
N TYR A 48 22.23 13.71 -3.41
CA TYR A 48 22.04 13.90 -4.85
C TYR A 48 22.30 15.34 -5.31
N ASN A 49 21.76 16.31 -4.59
CA ASN A 49 21.90 17.74 -4.91
C ASN A 49 23.34 18.25 -4.77
N LYS A 50 24.21 17.55 -4.02
CA LYS A 50 25.62 17.89 -3.84
C LYS A 50 26.55 17.23 -4.84
N LEU A 51 26.08 16.22 -5.57
CA LEU A 51 26.85 15.50 -6.58
C LEU A 51 26.73 16.24 -7.93
N THR A 52 27.55 17.26 -8.14
CA THR A 52 27.44 18.14 -9.31
C THR A 52 28.57 17.96 -10.32
N LYS A 53 29.68 17.34 -9.91
CA LYS A 53 30.87 17.18 -10.74
C LYS A 53 30.71 16.01 -11.72
N ARG A 54 31.46 16.08 -12.85
CA ARG A 54 31.41 15.06 -13.90
C ARG A 54 31.85 13.69 -13.43
N GLU A 55 32.89 13.63 -12.62
CA GLU A 55 33.43 12.41 -12.01
C GLU A 55 32.47 11.77 -11.00
N GLU A 56 31.49 12.51 -10.46
CA GLU A 56 30.50 12.05 -9.50
C GLU A 56 29.25 11.44 -10.18
N ARG A 57 29.18 11.47 -11.52
CA ARG A 57 28.02 10.96 -12.29
C ARG A 57 27.62 9.53 -11.95
N PRO A 58 28.55 8.55 -11.83
CA PRO A 58 28.16 7.18 -11.48
C PRO A 58 27.45 7.11 -10.12
N LEU A 59 28.02 7.75 -9.09
CA LEU A 59 27.40 7.82 -7.77
C LEU A 59 26.07 8.57 -7.80
N ARG A 60 25.97 9.63 -8.60
CA ARG A 60 24.71 10.37 -8.77
C ARG A 60 23.62 9.52 -9.37
N GLY A 61 23.96 8.61 -10.30
CA GLY A 61 23.05 7.63 -10.88
C GLY A 61 22.54 6.61 -9.86
N GLU A 62 23.45 6.07 -9.04
CA GLU A 62 23.12 5.15 -7.95
C GLU A 62 22.19 5.81 -6.91
N VAL A 63 22.52 7.01 -6.46
CA VAL A 63 21.70 7.77 -5.50
C VAL A 63 20.30 8.07 -6.07
N ALA A 64 20.24 8.42 -7.37
CA ALA A 64 18.97 8.63 -8.04
C ALA A 64 18.11 7.35 -8.05
N PHE A 65 18.72 6.20 -8.31
CA PHE A 65 18.02 4.90 -8.28
C PHE A 65 17.46 4.58 -6.90
N LYS A 66 18.26 4.66 -5.84
CA LYS A 66 17.84 4.44 -4.46
C LYS A 66 16.74 5.43 -4.02
N MET A 67 16.86 6.68 -4.45
CA MET A 67 15.82 7.69 -4.22
C MET A 67 14.51 7.33 -4.91
N GLY A 68 14.57 6.80 -6.14
CA GLY A 68 13.42 6.26 -6.86
C GLY A 68 12.75 5.12 -6.10
N GLN A 69 13.53 4.18 -5.57
CA GLN A 69 13.00 3.07 -4.75
C GLN A 69 12.28 3.56 -3.48
N CYS A 70 12.80 4.60 -2.83
CA CYS A 70 12.09 5.21 -1.70
C CYS A 70 10.75 5.84 -2.15
N TYR A 71 10.73 6.54 -3.28
CA TYR A 71 9.50 7.16 -3.80
C TYR A 71 8.46 6.13 -4.24
N ASP A 72 8.86 4.96 -4.78
CA ASP A 72 7.95 3.85 -5.05
C ASP A 72 7.25 3.39 -3.77
N LYS A 73 8.02 3.18 -2.69
CA LYS A 73 7.47 2.76 -1.39
C LYS A 73 6.57 3.81 -0.71
N LEU A 74 6.61 5.05 -1.20
CA LEU A 74 5.79 6.16 -0.73
C LEU A 74 4.63 6.48 -1.69
N SER A 75 4.37 5.62 -2.68
CA SER A 75 3.35 5.81 -3.74
C SER A 75 3.48 7.16 -4.47
N MET A 76 4.73 7.66 -4.62
CA MET A 76 5.05 8.92 -5.29
C MET A 76 5.53 8.68 -6.73
N GLY A 77 4.70 8.08 -7.58
CA GLY A 77 5.05 7.62 -8.93
C GLY A 77 5.78 8.65 -9.78
N ALA A 78 5.31 9.90 -9.84
CA ALA A 78 5.96 10.96 -10.61
C ALA A 78 7.38 11.30 -10.12
N ARG A 79 7.65 11.19 -8.83
CA ARG A 79 9.00 11.37 -8.27
C ARG A 79 9.88 10.15 -8.53
N ALA A 80 9.31 8.96 -8.45
CA ALA A 80 10.00 7.72 -8.71
C ALA A 80 10.46 7.66 -10.18
N SER A 81 9.56 7.89 -11.13
CA SER A 81 9.89 7.87 -12.56
C SER A 81 10.94 8.91 -12.93
N ALA A 82 10.85 10.14 -12.40
CA ALA A 82 11.86 11.17 -12.60
C ALA A 82 13.24 10.77 -12.04
N ALA A 83 13.27 10.11 -10.88
CA ALA A 83 14.50 9.62 -10.27
C ALA A 83 15.11 8.47 -11.09
N TYR A 84 14.31 7.52 -11.57
CA TYR A 84 14.79 6.43 -12.43
C TYR A 84 15.28 6.92 -13.80
N GLN A 85 14.60 7.89 -14.41
CA GLN A 85 15.09 8.55 -15.65
C GLN A 85 16.45 9.23 -15.42
N ASN A 86 16.66 9.87 -14.27
CA ASN A 86 17.96 10.43 -13.92
C ASN A 86 19.02 9.34 -13.72
N ALA A 87 18.69 8.21 -13.07
CA ALA A 87 19.61 7.08 -12.94
C ALA A 87 20.07 6.57 -14.31
N ILE A 88 19.14 6.41 -15.27
CA ILE A 88 19.44 6.04 -16.66
C ILE A 88 20.34 7.09 -17.31
N ARG A 89 20.00 8.38 -17.19
CA ARG A 89 20.79 9.49 -17.76
C ARG A 89 22.23 9.52 -17.26
N TYR A 90 22.46 9.10 -16.02
CA TYR A 90 23.82 9.03 -15.44
C TYR A 90 24.50 7.69 -15.67
N GLY A 91 23.87 6.77 -16.43
CA GLY A 91 24.47 5.49 -16.81
C GLY A 91 24.50 4.45 -15.68
N TYR A 92 23.60 4.56 -14.69
CA TYR A 92 23.50 3.54 -13.66
C TYR A 92 22.98 2.24 -14.26
N ALA A 93 23.72 1.16 -14.04
CA ALA A 93 23.47 -0.15 -14.64
C ALA A 93 22.88 -1.11 -13.58
N ASP A 94 21.57 -1.11 -13.44
CA ASP A 94 20.83 -2.07 -12.63
C ASP A 94 19.79 -2.77 -13.51
N SER A 95 19.72 -4.10 -13.43
CA SER A 95 18.82 -4.91 -14.26
C SER A 95 17.33 -4.60 -14.03
N SER A 96 16.96 -4.19 -12.80
CA SER A 96 15.57 -3.86 -12.44
C SER A 96 15.16 -2.43 -12.80
N LEU A 97 16.11 -1.55 -13.13
CA LEU A 97 15.86 -0.12 -13.30
C LEU A 97 14.79 0.19 -14.35
N ARG A 98 14.81 -0.51 -15.50
CA ARG A 98 13.83 -0.30 -16.56
C ARG A 98 12.44 -0.80 -16.18
N LEU A 99 12.35 -1.91 -15.46
CA LEU A 99 11.08 -2.43 -14.94
C LEU A 99 10.47 -1.47 -13.92
N ARG A 100 11.29 -0.94 -13.00
CA ARG A 100 10.84 0.05 -12.02
C ARG A 100 10.37 1.34 -12.68
N LEU A 101 11.09 1.81 -13.71
CA LEU A 101 10.64 2.95 -14.50
C LEU A 101 9.30 2.66 -15.20
N ALA A 102 9.15 1.47 -15.79
CA ALA A 102 7.91 1.09 -16.46
C ALA A 102 6.72 1.08 -15.48
N ARG A 103 6.88 0.50 -14.30
CA ARG A 103 5.86 0.49 -13.24
C ARG A 103 5.51 1.90 -12.77
N SER A 104 6.51 2.76 -12.53
CA SER A 104 6.26 4.14 -12.11
C SER A 104 5.54 4.96 -13.19
N LEU A 105 5.88 4.78 -14.47
CA LEU A 105 5.15 5.42 -15.59
C LEU A 105 3.72 4.90 -15.71
N HIS A 106 3.51 3.61 -15.44
CA HIS A 106 2.20 2.99 -15.44
C HIS A 106 1.31 3.60 -14.34
N SER A 107 1.81 3.70 -13.11
CA SER A 107 1.09 4.32 -11.99
C SER A 107 0.83 5.83 -12.14
N GLU A 108 1.53 6.49 -13.08
CA GLU A 108 1.26 7.87 -13.47
C GLU A 108 0.21 8.00 -14.59
N GLY A 109 -0.28 6.90 -15.16
CA GLY A 109 -1.14 6.90 -16.35
C GLY A 109 -0.41 7.25 -17.64
N LYS A 110 0.93 7.26 -17.66
CA LYS A 110 1.75 7.48 -18.84
C LYS A 110 1.88 6.21 -19.66
N TYR A 111 0.75 5.62 -20.01
CA TYR A 111 0.64 4.27 -20.55
C TYR A 111 1.50 4.01 -21.79
N ALA A 112 1.53 4.92 -22.76
CA ALA A 112 2.36 4.75 -23.96
C ALA A 112 3.87 4.67 -23.61
N ALA A 113 4.32 5.46 -22.65
CA ALA A 113 5.71 5.42 -22.19
C ALA A 113 5.97 4.16 -21.34
N ALA A 114 5.01 3.73 -20.54
CA ALA A 114 5.09 2.49 -19.76
C ALA A 114 5.19 1.27 -20.68
N VAL A 115 4.34 1.15 -21.71
CA VAL A 115 4.39 0.08 -22.72
C VAL A 115 5.79 -0.03 -23.31
N LYS A 116 6.35 1.10 -23.77
CA LYS A 116 7.70 1.12 -24.35
C LYS A 116 8.76 0.64 -23.35
N ALA A 117 8.69 1.09 -22.10
CA ALA A 117 9.65 0.71 -21.07
C ALA A 117 9.53 -0.79 -20.67
N TYR A 118 8.31 -1.34 -20.63
CA TYR A 118 8.09 -2.77 -20.44
C TYR A 118 8.63 -3.60 -21.62
N GLU A 119 8.38 -3.18 -22.85
CA GLU A 119 8.88 -3.86 -24.04
C GLU A 119 10.41 -3.85 -24.10
N GLU A 120 11.06 -2.71 -23.78
CA GLU A 120 12.51 -2.62 -23.68
C GLU A 120 13.07 -3.58 -22.60
N TYR A 121 12.44 -3.66 -21.42
CA TYR A 121 12.84 -4.59 -20.37
C TYR A 121 12.66 -6.04 -20.80
N LEU A 122 11.51 -6.40 -21.35
CA LEU A 122 11.19 -7.75 -21.79
C LEU A 122 12.07 -8.21 -22.97
N GLY A 123 12.66 -7.30 -23.72
CA GLY A 123 13.67 -7.62 -24.73
C GLY A 123 14.89 -8.35 -24.18
N TYR A 124 15.20 -8.15 -22.90
CA TYR A 124 16.32 -8.83 -22.18
C TYR A 124 15.82 -9.85 -21.14
N HIS A 125 14.57 -9.75 -20.72
CA HIS A 125 13.95 -10.57 -19.65
C HIS A 125 12.65 -11.21 -20.15
N THR A 126 12.73 -12.02 -21.21
CA THR A 126 11.58 -12.52 -21.96
C THR A 126 10.59 -13.37 -21.16
N ASN A 127 11.00 -13.93 -20.01
CA ASN A 127 10.18 -14.82 -19.18
C ASN A 127 9.69 -14.17 -17.88
N ASP A 128 9.90 -12.86 -17.68
CA ASP A 128 9.45 -12.14 -16.49
C ASP A 128 7.92 -11.99 -16.51
N ILE A 129 7.22 -12.79 -15.70
CA ILE A 129 5.75 -12.82 -15.63
C ILE A 129 5.20 -11.47 -15.12
N PRO A 130 5.68 -10.88 -14.01
CA PRO A 130 5.24 -9.58 -13.55
C PRO A 130 5.38 -8.47 -14.61
N ALA A 131 6.46 -8.46 -15.39
CA ALA A 131 6.63 -7.48 -16.46
C ALA A 131 5.66 -7.69 -17.62
N LYS A 132 5.36 -8.96 -17.98
CA LYS A 132 4.33 -9.29 -18.98
C LYS A 132 2.95 -8.83 -18.53
N THR A 133 2.60 -9.08 -17.28
CA THR A 133 1.34 -8.65 -16.69
C THR A 133 1.23 -7.12 -16.70
N GLY A 134 2.28 -6.41 -16.29
CA GLY A 134 2.34 -4.95 -16.33
C GLY A 134 2.21 -4.40 -17.76
N LEU A 135 2.81 -5.05 -18.77
CA LEU A 135 2.66 -4.67 -20.17
C LEU A 135 1.21 -4.81 -20.65
N ILE A 136 0.53 -5.91 -20.29
CA ILE A 136 -0.90 -6.11 -20.62
C ILE A 136 -1.72 -4.98 -20.01
N GLY A 137 -1.54 -4.69 -18.71
CA GLY A 137 -2.24 -3.61 -18.02
C GLY A 137 -1.99 -2.23 -18.63
N ALA A 138 -0.73 -1.91 -18.93
CA ALA A 138 -0.38 -0.64 -19.57
C ALA A 138 -1.04 -0.48 -20.96
N ARG A 139 -1.18 -1.57 -21.74
CA ARG A 139 -1.91 -1.59 -23.01
C ARG A 139 -3.40 -1.37 -22.80
N MET A 140 -4.02 -2.03 -21.79
CA MET A 140 -5.42 -1.79 -21.43
C MET A 140 -5.67 -0.31 -21.12
N GLY A 141 -4.80 0.33 -20.35
CA GLY A 141 -4.86 1.75 -20.03
C GLY A 141 -4.70 2.65 -21.25
N ALA A 142 -3.77 2.33 -22.16
CA ALA A 142 -3.55 3.07 -23.41
C ALA A 142 -4.76 2.99 -24.36
N GLU A 143 -5.42 1.85 -24.45
CA GLU A 143 -6.59 1.60 -25.26
C GLU A 143 -7.90 2.11 -24.63
N LYS A 144 -7.84 2.56 -23.37
CA LYS A 144 -9.02 2.95 -22.55
C LYS A 144 -10.09 1.85 -22.52
N SER A 145 -9.68 0.60 -22.53
CA SER A 145 -10.57 -0.56 -22.45
C SER A 145 -11.15 -0.70 -21.04
N GLY A 146 -12.26 -1.44 -20.90
CA GLY A 146 -12.84 -1.79 -19.60
C GLY A 146 -13.59 -0.66 -18.88
N SER A 147 -14.10 0.35 -19.61
CA SER A 147 -14.97 1.38 -19.00
C SER A 147 -16.28 0.79 -18.50
N THR A 148 -16.69 1.17 -17.29
CA THR A 148 -17.94 0.75 -16.66
C THR A 148 -18.89 1.92 -16.43
N ARG A 149 -20.11 1.60 -15.95
CA ARG A 149 -21.13 2.61 -15.64
C ARG A 149 -21.00 3.25 -14.25
N TYR A 150 -20.03 2.83 -13.46
CA TYR A 150 -19.79 3.42 -12.11
C TYR A 150 -19.40 4.89 -12.23
N VAL A 151 -19.71 5.64 -11.19
CA VAL A 151 -19.30 7.03 -11.02
C VAL A 151 -18.52 7.11 -9.70
N VAL A 152 -17.26 7.50 -9.78
CA VAL A 152 -16.38 7.60 -8.61
C VAL A 152 -16.14 9.06 -8.28
N LYS A 153 -16.42 9.45 -7.02
CA LYS A 153 -16.27 10.82 -6.53
C LYS A 153 -15.58 10.82 -5.17
N SER A 154 -14.65 11.74 -4.95
CA SER A 154 -14.02 11.91 -3.64
C SER A 154 -15.05 12.33 -2.58
N SER A 155 -15.06 11.66 -1.43
CA SER A 155 -15.92 12.01 -0.30
C SER A 155 -15.41 13.26 0.40
N LYS A 156 -16.16 14.36 0.32
CA LYS A 156 -15.76 15.62 0.97
C LYS A 156 -15.91 15.62 2.49
N ILE A 157 -16.79 14.75 3.01
CA ILE A 157 -17.08 14.72 4.45
C ILE A 157 -16.17 13.74 5.19
N LEU A 158 -15.83 12.61 4.58
CA LEU A 158 -15.01 11.58 5.22
C LEU A 158 -13.52 11.90 5.13
N ASN A 159 -13.07 12.56 4.06
CA ASN A 159 -11.67 12.83 3.82
C ASN A 159 -11.14 14.02 4.63
N SER A 160 -9.99 13.81 5.26
CA SER A 160 -9.16 14.84 5.88
C SER A 160 -8.15 15.43 4.88
N ARG A 161 -7.16 16.18 5.37
CA ARG A 161 -6.01 16.64 4.58
C ARG A 161 -4.86 15.62 4.54
N ARG A 162 -5.03 14.47 5.17
CA ARG A 162 -4.08 13.36 5.26
C ARG A 162 -4.69 12.12 4.62
N SER A 163 -4.08 10.97 4.81
CA SER A 163 -4.65 9.71 4.33
C SER A 163 -5.87 9.29 5.15
N ASP A 164 -6.93 8.93 4.43
CA ASP A 164 -8.16 8.34 4.96
C ASP A 164 -8.50 7.15 4.05
N PHE A 165 -8.54 5.92 4.59
CA PHE A 165 -8.55 4.71 3.77
C PHE A 165 -9.27 3.52 4.40
N ALA A 166 -9.53 2.49 3.59
CA ALA A 166 -10.16 1.22 3.94
C ALA A 166 -11.50 1.40 4.68
N PRO A 167 -12.47 2.09 4.06
CA PRO A 167 -13.80 2.24 4.64
C PRO A 167 -14.52 0.89 4.73
N MET A 168 -15.21 0.65 5.86
CA MET A 168 -15.97 -0.57 6.11
C MET A 168 -17.25 -0.24 6.89
N PHE A 169 -18.38 -0.74 6.42
CA PHE A 169 -19.64 -0.63 7.16
C PHE A 169 -19.62 -1.50 8.40
N LEU A 170 -20.22 -1.01 9.50
CA LEU A 170 -20.32 -1.74 10.75
C LEU A 170 -21.18 -3.00 10.60
N ASP A 171 -22.31 -2.86 9.97
CA ASP A 171 -23.33 -3.90 9.81
C ASP A 171 -24.21 -3.68 8.58
N LYS A 172 -25.25 -4.47 8.43
CA LYS A 172 -26.19 -4.44 7.30
C LYS A 172 -27.12 -3.22 7.26
N ALA A 173 -27.12 -2.37 8.28
CA ALA A 173 -27.90 -1.12 8.27
C ALA A 173 -27.23 -0.05 7.40
N HIS A 174 -25.91 -0.16 7.15
CA HIS A 174 -25.11 0.74 6.34
C HIS A 174 -25.23 2.23 6.73
N ASP A 175 -25.49 2.48 8.00
CA ASP A 175 -25.61 3.83 8.58
C ASP A 175 -24.40 4.27 9.37
N VAL A 176 -23.44 3.37 9.63
CA VAL A 176 -22.16 3.63 10.26
C VAL A 176 -21.02 3.09 9.40
N VAL A 177 -20.08 3.95 9.06
CA VAL A 177 -18.84 3.59 8.35
C VAL A 177 -17.62 3.86 9.22
N TYR A 178 -16.75 2.87 9.31
CA TYR A 178 -15.44 2.95 9.95
C TYR A 178 -14.37 3.05 8.88
N PHE A 179 -13.24 3.70 9.19
CA PHE A 179 -12.11 3.80 8.28
C PHE A 179 -10.83 4.14 9.05
N SER A 180 -9.69 3.94 8.41
CA SER A 180 -8.39 4.32 8.95
C SER A 180 -8.04 5.75 8.55
N THR A 181 -7.43 6.50 9.45
CA THR A 181 -7.00 7.88 9.17
C THR A 181 -5.66 8.21 9.79
N THR A 182 -4.86 9.04 9.11
CA THR A 182 -3.61 9.61 9.61
C THR A 182 -3.72 11.10 9.90
N ASN A 183 -4.94 11.60 10.15
CA ASN A 183 -5.17 13.02 10.39
C ASN A 183 -4.41 13.53 11.64
N GLU A 184 -4.29 14.85 11.79
CA GLU A 184 -3.48 15.43 12.88
C GLU A 184 -4.07 15.23 14.30
N LYS A 185 -5.29 14.68 14.42
CA LYS A 185 -5.99 14.44 15.70
C LYS A 185 -5.96 13.00 16.16
N VAL A 186 -5.22 12.12 15.46
CA VAL A 186 -5.04 10.73 15.86
C VAL A 186 -4.27 10.61 17.18
N THR A 187 -4.38 9.48 17.82
CA THR A 187 -3.76 9.20 19.11
C THR A 187 -2.23 9.26 19.04
N GLY A 188 -1.63 9.95 20.00
CA GLY A 188 -0.17 10.10 20.08
C GLY A 188 0.42 11.09 19.06
N ASP A 189 1.73 11.33 19.21
CA ASP A 189 2.49 12.25 18.35
C ASP A 189 3.52 11.53 17.47
N ASN A 190 3.61 10.21 17.60
CA ASN A 190 4.55 9.40 16.84
C ASN A 190 4.18 9.39 15.35
N ARG A 191 5.21 9.38 14.52
CA ARG A 191 5.05 9.30 13.06
C ARG A 191 5.49 7.92 12.57
N SER A 192 4.83 7.47 11.52
CA SER A 192 5.28 6.31 10.76
C SER A 192 6.66 6.61 10.15
N GLU A 193 7.61 5.75 10.37
CA GLU A 193 8.94 5.86 9.79
C GLU A 193 8.92 5.55 8.30
N ILE A 194 7.94 4.77 7.86
CA ILE A 194 7.72 4.47 6.44
C ILE A 194 7.26 5.72 5.71
N THR A 195 6.15 6.35 6.13
CA THR A 195 5.47 7.42 5.40
C THR A 195 5.79 8.83 5.89
N GLY A 196 6.28 8.97 7.12
CA GLY A 196 6.46 10.27 7.80
C GLY A 196 5.16 10.95 8.23
N MET A 197 4.00 10.33 8.00
CA MET A 197 2.71 10.77 8.51
C MET A 197 2.55 10.38 9.98
N LYS A 198 1.56 10.93 10.68
CA LYS A 198 1.14 10.37 11.98
C LYS A 198 0.69 8.92 11.78
N LYS A 199 0.81 8.10 12.80
CA LYS A 199 0.33 6.72 12.79
C LYS A 199 -1.19 6.71 12.64
N SER A 200 -1.73 5.69 12.01
CA SER A 200 -3.17 5.62 11.73
C SER A 200 -3.97 5.20 12.95
N ASP A 201 -5.15 5.79 13.08
CA ASP A 201 -6.21 5.41 14.02
C ASP A 201 -7.46 4.96 13.26
N ILE A 202 -8.33 4.24 13.95
CA ILE A 202 -9.66 3.89 13.47
C ILE A 202 -10.64 5.00 13.87
N TRP A 203 -11.30 5.58 12.87
CA TRP A 203 -12.34 6.59 13.04
C TRP A 203 -13.64 6.08 12.44
N MET A 204 -14.75 6.75 12.77
CA MET A 204 -16.06 6.41 12.22
C MET A 204 -16.85 7.66 11.85
N SER A 205 -17.83 7.47 10.98
CA SER A 205 -18.90 8.42 10.71
C SER A 205 -20.25 7.68 10.71
N ARG A 206 -21.30 8.38 11.09
CA ARG A 206 -22.67 7.87 11.05
C ARG A 206 -23.55 8.76 10.20
N LYS A 207 -24.64 8.22 9.69
CA LYS A 207 -25.66 9.01 9.01
C LYS A 207 -26.57 9.71 10.04
N ASP A 208 -27.02 10.92 9.69
CA ASP A 208 -28.11 11.60 10.38
C ASP A 208 -29.49 11.01 9.99
N GLU A 209 -30.57 11.54 10.57
CA GLU A 209 -31.96 11.12 10.26
C GLU A 209 -32.36 11.36 8.80
N GLN A 210 -31.64 12.24 8.09
CA GLN A 210 -31.82 12.55 6.67
C GLN A 210 -30.96 11.68 5.76
N GLY A 211 -30.13 10.78 6.32
CA GLY A 211 -29.23 9.89 5.58
C GLY A 211 -27.91 10.55 5.15
N ASN A 212 -27.56 11.75 5.64
CA ASN A 212 -26.30 12.39 5.33
C ASN A 212 -25.19 11.94 6.29
N TRP A 213 -23.99 11.72 5.78
CA TRP A 213 -22.84 11.41 6.62
C TRP A 213 -22.45 12.60 7.50
N LEU A 214 -22.29 12.36 8.79
CA LEU A 214 -21.82 13.32 9.77
C LEU A 214 -20.28 13.44 9.71
N ARG A 215 -19.74 14.45 10.38
CA ARG A 215 -18.28 14.62 10.50
C ARG A 215 -17.68 13.44 11.24
N PRO A 216 -16.60 12.84 10.73
CA PRO A 216 -15.92 11.74 11.39
C PRO A 216 -15.40 12.08 12.78
N GLU A 217 -15.43 11.07 13.65
CA GLU A 217 -14.91 11.11 15.02
C GLU A 217 -14.11 9.84 15.33
N PRO A 218 -13.13 9.90 16.26
CA PRO A 218 -12.42 8.71 16.70
C PRO A 218 -13.38 7.72 17.36
N VAL A 219 -13.15 6.42 17.19
CA VAL A 219 -13.92 5.42 17.89
C VAL A 219 -13.64 5.46 19.39
N GLU A 220 -14.68 5.25 20.21
CA GLU A 220 -14.54 5.17 21.66
C GLU A 220 -14.04 3.77 22.10
N GLY A 221 -13.17 3.75 23.10
CA GLY A 221 -12.64 2.52 23.72
C GLY A 221 -11.13 2.36 23.56
N GLY A 222 -10.64 1.12 23.65
CA GLY A 222 -9.21 0.81 23.74
C GLY A 222 -8.55 0.35 22.44
N VAL A 223 -9.19 0.51 21.27
CA VAL A 223 -8.61 0.04 19.99
C VAL A 223 -7.49 0.93 19.47
N ASN A 224 -7.64 2.27 19.57
CA ASN A 224 -6.63 3.22 19.15
C ASN A 224 -5.54 3.39 20.22
N THR A 225 -4.30 3.24 19.84
CA THR A 225 -3.14 3.30 20.76
C THR A 225 -2.00 4.18 20.18
N ASP A 226 -0.80 4.04 20.68
CA ASP A 226 0.41 4.68 20.15
C ASP A 226 1.02 3.96 18.94
N ARG A 227 0.36 2.89 18.45
CA ARG A 227 0.75 2.12 17.27
C ARG A 227 -0.09 2.50 16.05
N GLU A 228 0.14 1.86 14.93
CA GLU A 228 -0.73 1.99 13.75
C GLU A 228 -1.86 0.97 13.87
N GLU A 229 -3.09 1.43 13.87
CA GLU A 229 -4.30 0.63 13.81
C GLU A 229 -5.10 1.01 12.56
N GLY A 230 -5.70 -0.01 11.94
CA GLY A 230 -6.56 0.24 10.78
C GLY A 230 -6.98 -1.02 10.06
N VAL A 231 -7.59 -0.82 8.92
CA VAL A 231 -8.15 -1.87 8.06
C VAL A 231 -8.92 -2.89 8.88
N MET A 232 -10.18 -2.64 9.09
CA MET A 232 -11.04 -3.43 9.96
C MET A 232 -12.15 -4.13 9.21
N SER A 233 -12.72 -5.16 9.83
CA SER A 233 -13.96 -5.83 9.44
C SER A 233 -14.71 -6.25 10.67
N PHE A 234 -16.00 -6.50 10.52
CA PHE A 234 -16.92 -6.78 11.64
C PHE A 234 -17.62 -8.11 11.45
N THR A 235 -17.99 -8.74 12.56
CA THR A 235 -18.99 -9.81 12.52
C THR A 235 -20.33 -9.26 12.04
N PRO A 236 -21.20 -10.10 11.41
CA PRO A 236 -22.45 -9.64 10.81
C PRO A 236 -23.39 -8.91 11.77
N ASP A 237 -23.26 -9.16 13.08
CA ASP A 237 -24.01 -8.51 14.16
C ASP A 237 -23.34 -7.22 14.68
N GLY A 238 -22.17 -6.85 14.13
CA GLY A 238 -21.42 -5.68 14.56
C GLY A 238 -20.83 -5.76 15.96
N SER A 239 -20.81 -6.93 16.59
CA SER A 239 -20.36 -7.10 17.99
C SER A 239 -18.87 -7.27 18.13
N THR A 240 -18.21 -7.82 17.12
CA THR A 240 -16.75 -8.06 17.11
C THR A 240 -16.11 -7.37 15.94
N MET A 241 -15.03 -6.62 16.20
CA MET A 241 -14.13 -6.05 15.20
C MET A 241 -12.89 -6.90 15.09
N TYR A 242 -12.48 -7.23 13.87
CA TYR A 242 -11.14 -7.68 13.52
C TYR A 242 -10.43 -6.53 12.84
N TYR A 243 -9.18 -6.23 13.22
CA TYR A 243 -8.44 -5.12 12.65
C TYR A 243 -6.94 -5.37 12.61
N THR A 244 -6.27 -4.73 11.70
CA THR A 244 -4.80 -4.76 11.56
C THR A 244 -4.17 -3.82 12.57
N LYS A 245 -3.13 -4.29 13.24
CA LYS A 245 -2.33 -3.51 14.19
C LYS A 245 -0.84 -3.75 13.99
N ALA A 246 -0.04 -2.68 13.96
CA ALA A 246 1.41 -2.79 13.87
C ALA A 246 2.01 -3.52 15.07
N ARG A 247 3.01 -4.39 14.85
CA ARG A 247 3.77 -5.05 15.92
C ARG A 247 4.54 -4.03 16.73
N ARG A 248 4.79 -4.38 17.98
CA ARG A 248 5.70 -3.63 18.85
C ARG A 248 7.06 -4.32 18.86
N GLU A 249 7.90 -4.03 17.88
CA GLU A 249 9.27 -4.54 17.84
C GLU A 249 10.27 -3.40 18.10
N PRO A 250 11.21 -3.57 19.04
CA PRO A 250 12.34 -2.66 19.17
C PRO A 250 13.20 -2.80 17.89
N ASN A 251 13.32 -1.78 17.10
CA ASN A 251 14.14 -1.70 15.89
C ASN A 251 13.58 -2.31 14.58
N SER A 252 12.30 -2.69 14.51
CA SER A 252 11.64 -3.08 13.26
C SER A 252 10.22 -2.54 13.23
N ASN A 253 9.90 -1.73 12.22
CA ASN A 253 8.59 -1.09 12.06
C ASN A 253 7.71 -1.73 10.98
N THR A 254 7.97 -2.98 10.62
CA THR A 254 7.44 -3.54 9.38
C THR A 254 6.45 -4.67 9.57
N GLY A 255 6.19 -5.09 10.80
CA GLY A 255 5.29 -6.22 11.07
C GLY A 255 3.86 -5.77 11.43
N VAL A 256 2.87 -6.52 10.93
CA VAL A 256 1.45 -6.32 11.28
C VAL A 256 0.81 -7.63 11.73
N GLU A 257 -0.18 -7.51 12.60
CA GLU A 257 -0.95 -8.62 13.15
C GLU A 257 -2.42 -8.28 13.19
N ILE A 258 -3.27 -9.30 13.20
CA ILE A 258 -4.72 -9.12 13.38
C ILE A 258 -5.05 -9.16 14.85
N TYR A 259 -5.85 -8.19 15.28
CA TYR A 259 -6.40 -8.05 16.63
C TYR A 259 -7.92 -8.12 16.59
N THR A 260 -8.54 -8.45 17.72
CA THR A 260 -9.98 -8.40 17.92
C THR A 260 -10.35 -7.48 19.06
N ALA A 261 -11.50 -6.83 18.95
CA ALA A 261 -12.13 -6.07 20.02
C ALA A 261 -13.62 -6.37 20.06
N GLN A 262 -14.21 -6.36 21.26
CA GLN A 262 -15.63 -6.57 21.48
C GLN A 262 -16.34 -5.24 21.70
N ARG A 263 -17.52 -5.09 21.13
CA ARG A 263 -18.36 -3.91 21.29
C ARG A 263 -19.30 -4.07 22.48
N SER A 264 -19.31 -3.08 23.36
CA SER A 264 -20.32 -2.93 24.41
C SER A 264 -20.90 -1.52 24.33
N ASP A 265 -22.18 -1.40 24.05
CA ASP A 265 -22.84 -0.15 23.68
C ASP A 265 -22.16 0.52 22.47
N ALA A 266 -21.60 1.71 22.65
CA ALA A 266 -20.87 2.43 21.62
C ALA A 266 -19.34 2.27 21.72
N LYS A 267 -18.83 1.51 22.69
CA LYS A 267 -17.40 1.42 23.00
C LYS A 267 -16.80 0.08 22.61
N TRP A 268 -15.56 0.11 22.19
CA TRP A 268 -14.76 -1.08 21.90
C TRP A 268 -13.84 -1.41 23.08
N SER A 269 -13.72 -2.69 23.42
CA SER A 269 -12.76 -3.17 24.40
C SER A 269 -11.32 -2.88 23.96
N ASP A 270 -10.37 -3.09 24.84
CA ASP A 270 -8.96 -3.20 24.47
C ASP A 270 -8.78 -4.33 23.44
N GLY A 271 -7.87 -4.11 22.49
CA GLY A 271 -7.60 -5.10 21.46
C GLY A 271 -6.81 -6.28 21.98
N THR A 272 -7.24 -7.47 21.60
CA THR A 272 -6.53 -8.74 21.89
C THR A 272 -6.03 -9.33 20.58
N LYS A 273 -4.77 -9.76 20.52
CA LYS A 273 -4.21 -10.43 19.36
C LYS A 273 -5.02 -11.67 19.01
N TYR A 274 -5.37 -11.82 17.74
CA TYR A 274 -6.02 -13.00 17.19
C TYR A 274 -4.97 -13.98 16.64
N GLU A 275 -4.83 -15.13 17.28
CA GLU A 275 -3.83 -16.13 16.91
C GLU A 275 -4.38 -16.99 15.75
N ILE A 276 -3.87 -16.77 14.55
CA ILE A 276 -4.24 -17.52 13.34
C ILE A 276 -3.39 -18.78 13.21
N THR A 277 -2.08 -18.64 13.45
CA THR A 277 -1.09 -19.72 13.36
C THR A 277 -0.04 -19.57 14.47
N ALA A 278 0.82 -20.56 14.62
CA ALA A 278 1.99 -20.46 15.49
C ALA A 278 3.16 -19.66 14.87
N ASP A 279 3.06 -19.28 13.59
CA ASP A 279 4.05 -18.44 12.91
C ASP A 279 3.93 -17.00 13.40
N THR A 280 5.00 -16.50 13.99
CA THR A 280 5.11 -15.14 14.53
C THR A 280 5.97 -14.22 13.67
N LEU A 281 6.55 -14.71 12.58
CA LEU A 281 7.45 -13.96 11.72
C LEU A 281 6.72 -13.30 10.56
N SER A 282 5.72 -13.98 10.01
CA SER A 282 4.92 -13.47 8.90
C SER A 282 3.97 -12.34 9.32
N ASN A 283 3.54 -11.57 8.35
CA ASN A 283 2.57 -10.50 8.51
C ASN A 283 1.15 -11.02 8.30
N TYR A 284 0.21 -10.54 9.10
CA TYR A 284 -1.21 -10.86 9.00
C TYR A 284 -2.02 -9.56 9.06
N GLY A 285 -2.71 -9.22 8.00
CA GLY A 285 -3.44 -7.95 7.93
C GLY A 285 -4.67 -8.00 7.04
N HIS A 286 -5.33 -6.86 6.92
CA HIS A 286 -6.50 -6.65 6.07
C HIS A 286 -7.61 -7.70 6.28
N PRO A 287 -8.12 -7.87 7.52
CA PRO A 287 -9.14 -8.85 7.81
C PRO A 287 -10.46 -8.55 7.11
N ALA A 288 -11.18 -9.59 6.66
CA ALA A 288 -12.52 -9.50 6.10
C ALA A 288 -13.37 -10.70 6.55
N VAL A 289 -14.37 -10.44 7.36
CA VAL A 289 -15.31 -11.46 7.84
C VAL A 289 -16.35 -11.76 6.75
N SER A 290 -16.67 -13.04 6.53
CA SER A 290 -17.73 -13.43 5.61
C SER A 290 -19.11 -13.01 6.11
N PRO A 291 -20.11 -12.78 5.21
CA PRO A 291 -21.45 -12.32 5.58
C PRO A 291 -22.24 -13.27 6.51
N ASP A 292 -21.85 -14.55 6.56
CA ASP A 292 -22.40 -15.55 7.48
C ASP A 292 -21.62 -15.67 8.80
N GLY A 293 -20.51 -14.91 8.94
CA GLY A 293 -19.65 -14.92 10.11
C GLY A 293 -18.85 -16.21 10.31
N SER A 294 -18.70 -17.05 9.28
CA SER A 294 -17.99 -18.34 9.41
C SER A 294 -16.53 -18.28 9.04
N TRP A 295 -16.13 -17.35 8.18
CA TRP A 295 -14.77 -17.23 7.68
C TRP A 295 -14.17 -15.85 7.93
N LEU A 296 -12.87 -15.84 8.28
CA LEU A 296 -12.03 -14.67 8.26
C LEU A 296 -11.06 -14.79 7.08
N TYR A 297 -11.20 -13.91 6.10
CA TYR A 297 -10.25 -13.72 5.02
C TYR A 297 -9.21 -12.68 5.45
N PHE A 298 -7.98 -12.80 4.98
CA PHE A 298 -6.90 -11.87 5.32
C PHE A 298 -5.76 -11.95 4.32
N SER A 299 -4.86 -10.97 4.35
CA SER A 299 -3.62 -10.96 3.56
C SER A 299 -2.45 -11.38 4.43
N SER A 300 -1.54 -12.20 3.89
CA SER A 300 -0.32 -12.61 4.59
C SER A 300 0.80 -12.97 3.61
N ASP A 301 2.03 -12.67 4.03
CA ASP A 301 3.27 -13.08 3.36
C ASP A 301 3.83 -14.41 3.91
N MET A 302 2.99 -15.20 4.59
CA MET A 302 3.42 -16.45 5.18
C MET A 302 3.82 -17.50 4.12
N PRO A 303 4.74 -18.41 4.46
CA PRO A 303 5.21 -19.45 3.54
C PRO A 303 4.08 -20.29 2.95
N GLY A 304 4.23 -20.66 1.67
CA GLY A 304 3.22 -21.45 0.93
C GLY A 304 2.30 -20.62 0.05
N GLY A 305 2.55 -19.31 -0.05
CA GLY A 305 1.89 -18.42 -0.99
C GLY A 305 2.49 -18.45 -2.40
N SER A 306 1.94 -17.62 -3.29
CA SER A 306 2.34 -17.49 -4.70
C SER A 306 3.29 -16.33 -4.94
N GLY A 307 3.30 -15.30 -4.05
CA GLY A 307 4.04 -14.08 -4.28
C GLY A 307 4.43 -13.34 -3.02
N GLY A 308 4.07 -12.05 -2.98
CA GLY A 308 4.25 -11.19 -1.82
C GLY A 308 3.19 -11.45 -0.76
N TYR A 309 2.20 -10.56 -0.66
CA TYR A 309 1.02 -10.81 0.15
C TYR A 309 -0.01 -11.60 -0.63
N ASP A 310 -0.38 -12.77 -0.12
CA ASP A 310 -1.45 -13.61 -0.66
C ASP A 310 -2.73 -13.49 0.16
N LEU A 311 -3.88 -13.80 -0.43
CA LEU A 311 -5.13 -13.96 0.28
C LEU A 311 -5.28 -15.38 0.82
N TRP A 312 -5.62 -15.43 2.09
CA TRP A 312 -5.86 -16.64 2.88
C TRP A 312 -7.22 -16.53 3.58
N ARG A 313 -7.73 -17.64 4.07
CA ARG A 313 -8.89 -17.65 4.97
C ARG A 313 -8.74 -18.69 6.07
N VAL A 314 -9.42 -18.44 7.19
CA VAL A 314 -9.51 -19.36 8.33
C VAL A 314 -10.97 -19.44 8.79
N ASN A 315 -11.42 -20.62 9.18
CA ASN A 315 -12.78 -20.80 9.70
C ASN A 315 -12.87 -20.34 11.15
N LEU A 316 -13.77 -19.39 11.45
CA LEU A 316 -13.93 -18.82 12.78
C LEU A 316 -14.63 -19.75 13.78
N LYS A 317 -15.34 -20.79 13.28
CA LYS A 317 -16.08 -21.76 14.09
C LYS A 317 -15.28 -23.02 14.41
N SER A 318 -14.19 -23.30 13.67
CA SER A 318 -13.34 -24.47 13.84
C SER A 318 -11.87 -24.08 13.75
N ALA A 319 -11.30 -23.60 14.85
CA ALA A 319 -10.02 -22.91 14.89
C ALA A 319 -8.79 -23.73 14.50
N ILE A 320 -8.80 -25.06 14.49
CA ILE A 320 -7.62 -25.88 14.21
C ILE A 320 -7.75 -26.55 12.85
N GLY A 321 -6.78 -26.25 11.94
CA GLY A 321 -6.63 -26.96 10.66
C GLY A 321 -7.49 -26.46 9.51
N SER A 322 -8.11 -25.29 9.63
CA SER A 322 -8.95 -24.72 8.58
C SER A 322 -8.32 -23.59 7.78
N LEU A 323 -7.00 -23.39 7.96
CA LEU A 323 -6.25 -22.36 7.22
C LEU A 323 -6.11 -22.78 5.75
N GLU A 324 -6.56 -21.91 4.84
CA GLU A 324 -6.57 -22.17 3.40
C GLU A 324 -5.99 -20.99 2.63
N ASN A 325 -5.03 -21.25 1.72
CA ASN A 325 -4.66 -20.29 0.67
C ASN A 325 -5.75 -20.29 -0.42
N LEU A 326 -6.12 -19.11 -0.94
CA LEU A 326 -7.17 -19.01 -1.96
C LEU A 326 -6.74 -19.48 -3.35
N GLY A 327 -5.46 -19.85 -3.51
CA GLY A 327 -4.92 -20.50 -4.71
C GLY A 327 -4.61 -19.54 -5.84
N GLU A 328 -4.01 -20.07 -6.89
CA GLU A 328 -3.40 -19.34 -8.01
C GLU A 328 -4.40 -18.62 -8.96
N TRP A 329 -5.70 -18.86 -8.81
CA TRP A 329 -6.70 -18.07 -9.51
C TRP A 329 -6.84 -16.65 -8.95
N ILE A 330 -6.59 -16.50 -7.65
CA ILE A 330 -6.66 -15.23 -6.91
C ILE A 330 -5.26 -14.69 -6.65
N ASN A 331 -4.38 -15.53 -6.09
CA ASN A 331 -3.03 -15.16 -5.69
C ASN A 331 -2.05 -15.24 -6.87
N THR A 332 -1.20 -14.22 -6.97
CA THR A 332 -0.24 -14.01 -8.06
C THR A 332 1.18 -13.86 -7.50
N PRO A 333 2.21 -13.71 -8.33
CA PRO A 333 3.54 -13.29 -7.85
C PRO A 333 3.61 -11.86 -7.27
N GLY A 334 2.54 -11.07 -7.37
CA GLY A 334 2.39 -9.74 -6.77
C GLY A 334 1.86 -9.78 -5.35
N ASP A 335 1.18 -8.69 -4.98
CA ASP A 335 0.50 -8.54 -3.70
C ASP A 335 -1.01 -8.58 -3.90
N GLU A 336 -1.72 -9.42 -3.15
CA GLU A 336 -3.17 -9.45 -3.03
C GLU A 336 -3.58 -9.00 -1.64
N MET A 337 -4.35 -7.91 -1.58
CA MET A 337 -4.66 -7.21 -0.32
C MET A 337 -6.10 -6.72 -0.26
N PHE A 338 -6.53 -6.27 0.90
CA PHE A 338 -7.83 -5.65 1.15
C PHE A 338 -9.02 -6.49 0.65
N PRO A 339 -9.14 -7.77 1.08
CA PRO A 339 -10.30 -8.57 0.72
C PRO A 339 -11.59 -7.95 1.27
N TYR A 340 -12.69 -8.09 0.50
CA TYR A 340 -14.03 -7.77 0.92
C TYR A 340 -14.99 -8.85 0.41
N VAL A 341 -15.57 -9.61 1.31
CA VAL A 341 -16.49 -10.71 1.00
C VAL A 341 -17.91 -10.16 0.95
N ARG A 342 -18.46 -10.00 -0.25
CA ARG A 342 -19.83 -9.47 -0.44
C ARG A 342 -20.89 -10.55 -0.28
N THR A 343 -20.61 -11.74 -0.79
CA THR A 343 -21.45 -12.96 -0.62
C THR A 343 -20.52 -14.17 -0.57
N ASP A 344 -21.06 -15.36 -0.25
CA ASP A 344 -20.29 -16.60 -0.22
C ASP A 344 -19.61 -16.97 -1.57
N SER A 345 -20.06 -16.34 -2.66
CA SER A 345 -19.56 -16.58 -4.02
C SER A 345 -18.95 -15.33 -4.68
N LEU A 346 -18.81 -14.22 -3.94
CA LEU A 346 -18.37 -12.94 -4.50
C LEU A 346 -17.38 -12.25 -3.55
N LEU A 347 -16.12 -12.26 -3.95
CA LEU A 347 -15.00 -11.65 -3.25
C LEU A 347 -14.47 -10.49 -4.08
N TYR A 348 -14.18 -9.35 -3.44
CA TYR A 348 -13.42 -8.25 -4.00
C TYR A 348 -12.08 -8.16 -3.29
N PHE A 349 -11.05 -7.74 -4.00
CA PHE A 349 -9.70 -7.55 -3.45
C PHE A 349 -8.91 -6.57 -4.32
N ALA A 350 -7.79 -6.07 -3.79
CA ALA A 350 -6.84 -5.26 -4.53
C ALA A 350 -5.61 -6.09 -4.88
N SER A 351 -5.07 -5.91 -6.08
CA SER A 351 -3.85 -6.59 -6.53
C SER A 351 -3.00 -5.72 -7.45
N ASP A 352 -1.67 -5.87 -7.35
CA ASP A 352 -0.70 -5.34 -8.31
C ASP A 352 -0.10 -6.44 -9.21
N GLY A 353 -0.49 -7.69 -9.00
CA GLY A 353 -0.01 -8.86 -9.74
C GLY A 353 -0.91 -9.30 -10.89
N HIS A 354 -2.20 -8.96 -10.88
CA HIS A 354 -3.11 -9.11 -12.01
C HIS A 354 -2.99 -7.95 -13.00
N PRO A 355 -3.38 -8.13 -14.31
CA PRO A 355 -3.38 -7.02 -15.27
C PRO A 355 -4.30 -5.88 -14.83
N GLY A 356 -3.74 -4.70 -14.58
CA GLY A 356 -4.42 -3.55 -14.02
C GLY A 356 -4.10 -2.25 -14.73
N TYR A 357 -4.70 -1.15 -14.30
CA TYR A 357 -4.51 0.18 -14.88
C TYR A 357 -3.42 0.99 -14.19
N GLY A 358 -2.99 0.55 -12.99
CA GLY A 358 -2.07 1.35 -12.19
C GLY A 358 -1.17 0.57 -11.25
N GLY A 359 -1.21 0.99 -10.00
CA GLY A 359 -0.58 0.30 -8.89
C GLY A 359 -1.44 -0.87 -8.42
N LEU A 360 -2.05 -0.75 -7.23
CA LEU A 360 -3.12 -1.66 -6.81
C LEU A 360 -4.38 -1.35 -7.60
N ASP A 361 -5.00 -2.39 -8.17
CA ASP A 361 -6.31 -2.33 -8.83
C ASP A 361 -7.31 -3.22 -8.08
N ILE A 362 -8.58 -2.85 -8.07
CA ILE A 362 -9.66 -3.64 -7.47
C ILE A 362 -10.15 -4.68 -8.48
N PHE A 363 -10.21 -5.93 -8.02
CA PHE A 363 -10.72 -7.08 -8.76
C PHE A 363 -11.96 -7.65 -8.08
N CYS A 364 -12.81 -8.27 -8.88
CA CYS A 364 -13.96 -9.07 -8.45
C CYS A 364 -13.67 -10.53 -8.79
N ALA A 365 -13.68 -11.39 -7.80
CA ALA A 365 -13.62 -12.84 -7.96
C ALA A 365 -14.99 -13.45 -7.71
N ARG A 366 -15.49 -14.19 -8.70
CA ARG A 366 -16.77 -14.91 -8.63
C ARG A 366 -16.49 -16.40 -8.57
N LEU A 367 -17.03 -17.08 -7.58
CA LEU A 367 -16.97 -18.54 -7.47
C LEU A 367 -17.78 -19.17 -8.61
N THR A 368 -17.15 -20.07 -9.36
CA THR A 368 -17.81 -20.78 -10.47
C THR A 368 -18.48 -22.04 -9.96
N PRO A 369 -19.49 -22.59 -10.68
CA PRO A 369 -20.11 -23.86 -10.33
C PRO A 369 -19.13 -25.04 -10.25
N SER A 370 -17.97 -24.95 -10.91
CA SER A 370 -16.90 -25.97 -10.85
C SER A 370 -15.98 -25.83 -9.64
N GLY A 371 -16.19 -24.85 -8.77
CA GLY A 371 -15.42 -24.61 -7.55
C GLY A 371 -14.15 -23.74 -7.74
N GLY A 372 -13.90 -23.24 -8.95
CA GLY A 372 -12.80 -22.28 -9.21
C GLY A 372 -13.26 -20.84 -9.12
N TRP A 373 -12.32 -19.89 -9.14
CA TRP A 373 -12.59 -18.47 -9.16
C TRP A 373 -12.41 -17.87 -10.56
N GLN A 374 -13.39 -17.06 -10.98
CA GLN A 374 -13.25 -16.20 -12.16
C GLN A 374 -12.93 -14.79 -11.68
N VAL A 375 -11.71 -14.32 -11.96
CA VAL A 375 -11.24 -12.99 -11.56
C VAL A 375 -11.43 -12.01 -12.70
N THR A 376 -11.97 -10.84 -12.41
CA THR A 376 -12.24 -9.77 -13.38
C THR A 376 -11.81 -8.42 -12.79
N ASN A 377 -11.05 -7.63 -13.53
CA ASN A 377 -10.72 -6.25 -13.17
C ASN A 377 -12.01 -5.40 -13.14
N MET A 378 -12.21 -4.58 -12.11
CA MET A 378 -13.41 -3.72 -11.97
C MET A 378 -13.49 -2.60 -13.01
N GLY A 379 -12.43 -2.39 -13.80
CA GLY A 379 -12.40 -1.41 -14.88
C GLY A 379 -12.45 0.03 -14.41
N THR A 380 -12.41 0.95 -15.37
CA THR A 380 -12.50 2.39 -15.09
C THR A 380 -13.98 2.83 -15.01
N PRO A 381 -14.34 3.78 -14.14
CA PRO A 381 -13.50 4.59 -13.25
C PRO A 381 -13.29 4.02 -11.85
N VAL A 382 -13.71 2.77 -11.54
CA VAL A 382 -13.41 2.14 -10.26
C VAL A 382 -11.91 2.10 -10.07
N ASN A 383 -11.19 1.52 -11.03
CA ASN A 383 -9.74 1.56 -11.10
C ASN A 383 -9.24 2.76 -11.90
N SER A 384 -8.08 3.26 -11.54
CA SER A 384 -7.36 4.37 -12.15
C SER A 384 -5.89 4.00 -12.40
N SER A 385 -5.05 4.95 -12.75
CA SER A 385 -3.61 4.70 -12.81
C SER A 385 -2.93 4.68 -11.43
N ALA A 386 -3.61 5.11 -10.40
CA ALA A 386 -3.12 5.16 -9.02
C ALA A 386 -3.32 3.82 -8.28
N ASP A 387 -3.13 3.82 -6.97
CA ASP A 387 -3.54 2.69 -6.14
C ASP A 387 -5.04 2.82 -5.83
N ASP A 388 -5.80 1.77 -6.12
CA ASP A 388 -7.23 1.66 -5.87
C ASP A 388 -7.50 0.39 -5.05
N PHE A 389 -8.10 0.51 -3.85
CA PHE A 389 -8.23 -0.60 -2.91
C PHE A 389 -9.36 -0.38 -1.89
N GLY A 390 -9.58 -1.34 -1.00
CA GLY A 390 -10.46 -1.21 0.15
C GLY A 390 -11.90 -0.88 -0.23
N ILE A 391 -12.46 -1.57 -1.24
CA ILE A 391 -13.84 -1.40 -1.66
C ILE A 391 -14.80 -2.01 -0.63
N THR A 392 -15.91 -1.34 -0.40
CA THR A 392 -17.06 -1.87 0.37
C THR A 392 -18.37 -1.40 -0.26
N PHE A 393 -19.39 -2.23 -0.18
CA PHE A 393 -20.72 -1.92 -0.72
C PHE A 393 -21.73 -1.76 0.42
N GLY A 394 -22.57 -0.74 0.30
CA GLY A 394 -23.78 -0.56 1.06
C GLY A 394 -24.99 -1.13 0.32
N ASP A 395 -26.05 -0.35 0.23
CA ASP A 395 -27.26 -0.77 -0.46
C ASP A 395 -27.05 -0.79 -1.99
N GLY A 396 -27.37 -1.91 -2.60
CA GLY A 396 -27.24 -2.12 -4.04
C GLY A 396 -25.80 -2.05 -4.51
N GLU A 397 -25.52 -1.20 -5.49
CA GLU A 397 -24.21 -1.01 -6.10
C GLU A 397 -23.49 0.26 -5.61
N SER A 398 -24.04 0.94 -4.60
CA SER A 398 -23.39 2.11 -3.97
C SER A 398 -22.46 1.66 -2.86
N GLY A 399 -21.35 2.40 -2.68
CA GLY A 399 -20.39 2.06 -1.65
C GLY A 399 -19.21 3.04 -1.59
N PHE A 400 -18.13 2.56 -1.06
CA PHE A 400 -16.88 3.31 -0.93
C PHE A 400 -15.70 2.52 -1.48
N LEU A 401 -14.69 3.22 -1.91
CA LEU A 401 -13.36 2.68 -2.19
C LEU A 401 -12.29 3.69 -1.74
N THR A 402 -11.07 3.24 -1.64
CA THR A 402 -9.90 4.08 -1.38
C THR A 402 -9.08 4.26 -2.63
N SER A 403 -8.56 5.47 -2.85
CA SER A 403 -7.64 5.74 -3.94
C SER A 403 -6.73 6.94 -3.63
N ASN A 404 -5.48 6.89 -4.10
CA ASN A 404 -4.57 8.04 -4.08
C ASN A 404 -4.56 8.82 -5.42
N ARG A 405 -5.56 8.58 -6.29
CA ARG A 405 -5.73 9.27 -7.57
C ARG A 405 -5.79 10.79 -7.38
N GLY A 406 -5.03 11.52 -8.20
CA GLY A 406 -5.01 12.98 -8.17
C GLY A 406 -4.25 13.60 -6.99
N ASP A 407 -3.70 12.82 -6.07
CA ASP A 407 -2.86 13.31 -4.99
C ASP A 407 -1.36 13.08 -5.28
N GLY A 408 -0.67 14.14 -5.68
CA GLY A 408 0.78 14.08 -5.97
C GLY A 408 1.68 13.85 -4.75
N ARG A 409 1.12 13.72 -3.55
CA ARG A 409 1.83 13.41 -2.30
C ARG A 409 1.76 11.92 -1.96
N GLY A 410 0.91 11.14 -2.65
CA GLY A 410 0.64 9.74 -2.39
C GLY A 410 -0.28 9.52 -1.18
N TYR A 411 -1.16 10.48 -0.86
CA TYR A 411 -2.15 10.32 0.21
C TYR A 411 -3.39 9.62 -0.31
N ASP A 412 -3.92 8.71 0.50
CA ASP A 412 -5.11 7.95 0.20
C ASP A 412 -6.38 8.73 0.59
N HIS A 413 -7.41 8.61 -0.23
CA HIS A 413 -8.68 9.28 0.00
C HIS A 413 -9.84 8.33 -0.28
N ILE A 414 -10.91 8.46 0.53
CA ILE A 414 -12.15 7.71 0.36
C ILE A 414 -12.97 8.33 -0.78
N HIS A 415 -13.44 7.48 -1.67
CA HIS A 415 -14.32 7.83 -2.79
C HIS A 415 -15.63 7.06 -2.69
N THR A 416 -16.70 7.68 -3.18
CA THR A 416 -18.04 7.08 -3.29
C THR A 416 -18.32 6.64 -4.69
#